data_39238ec6ddb1baa03051de49795e29ec
#
_entry.id   39238ec6ddb1baa03051de49795e29ec
#
_cell.length_a   1.000
_cell.length_b   1.000
_cell.length_c   1.000
_cell.angle_alpha   90.00
_cell.angle_beta   90.00
_cell.angle_gamma   90.00
#
_symmetry.space_group_name_H-M   'P 1'
#
loop_
_entity.id
_entity.type
_entity.pdbx_description
1 polymer ?
#
loop_
_entity_poly.entity_id
_entity_poly.type
_entity_poly.pdbx_seq_one_letter_code
_entity_poly.pdbx_strand_id
1 'polypeptide(L)'
;VRELGGPLHYQRSWSRLFNTFSRIIHPRRIFVNPAFKELSSFMQALPVFFKNEGTTIYKGRNELKLFERGGRELIVKSYQVPHLINRIAYNSFRASKARRSYRYAEMLRQIGVGTPKPVGFYSTGTWLLFGSSYFVSLKSECPYTYRDFATHTFEHQEEILRAIARTTATLHEHGILHKDYSAGN
;
A
#
# COMPACT_ATOMS: atom_id res chain seq x y z
N VAL A 1 -32.84 43.73 24.78
CA VAL A 1 -33.00 42.39 24.31
C VAL A 1 -31.64 41.95 23.77
N ARG A 2 -30.92 41.05 24.49
CA ARG A 2 -29.65 40.46 24.04
C ARG A 2 -29.98 39.23 23.21
N GLU A 3 -29.60 39.24 21.96
CA GLU A 3 -29.64 38.02 21.12
C GLU A 3 -28.59 37.03 21.60
N LEU A 4 -29.04 35.86 21.99
CA LEU A 4 -28.22 34.74 22.33
C LEU A 4 -27.66 34.14 21.02
N GLY A 5 -26.34 34.08 20.92
CA GLY A 5 -25.62 33.58 19.77
C GLY A 5 -26.04 32.15 19.36
N GLY A 6 -26.31 32.01 18.10
CA GLY A 6 -26.93 30.84 17.49
C GLY A 6 -26.09 29.57 17.48
N PRO A 7 -26.64 28.47 16.95
CA PRO A 7 -26.16 27.08 17.06
C PRO A 7 -24.83 26.75 16.37
N LEU A 8 -24.24 27.72 15.66
CA LEU A 8 -23.00 27.49 14.87
C LEU A 8 -21.73 27.32 15.70
N HIS A 9 -21.68 27.90 16.92
CA HIS A 9 -20.53 27.77 17.80
C HIS A 9 -20.46 26.38 18.47
N TYR A 10 -21.61 25.75 18.69
CA TYR A 10 -21.72 24.44 19.32
C TYR A 10 -21.29 23.32 18.34
N GLN A 11 -21.68 23.43 17.08
CA GLN A 11 -21.30 22.45 16.03
C GLN A 11 -19.78 22.42 15.75
N ARG A 12 -19.10 23.58 15.82
CA ARG A 12 -17.63 23.66 15.64
C ARG A 12 -16.86 23.02 16.80
N SER A 13 -17.38 23.04 18.01
CA SER A 13 -16.74 22.41 19.17
C SER A 13 -16.79 20.89 19.09
N TRP A 14 -17.93 20.31 18.73
CA TRP A 14 -18.08 18.86 18.60
C TRP A 14 -17.29 18.28 17.45
N SER A 15 -17.19 18.96 16.33
CA SER A 15 -16.37 18.51 15.20
C SER A 15 -14.87 18.48 15.54
N ARG A 16 -14.37 19.43 16.33
CA ARG A 16 -12.98 19.43 16.81
C ARG A 16 -12.73 18.29 17.81
N LEU A 17 -13.64 18.09 18.76
CA LEU A 17 -13.54 16.99 19.73
C LEU A 17 -13.62 15.63 19.02
N PHE A 18 -14.53 15.46 18.08
CA PHE A 18 -14.67 14.23 17.30
C PHE A 18 -13.43 13.95 16.43
N ASN A 19 -12.85 14.98 15.82
CA ASN A 19 -11.61 14.86 15.06
C ASN A 19 -10.40 14.57 15.95
N THR A 20 -10.34 15.12 17.16
CA THR A 20 -9.28 14.84 18.13
C THR A 20 -9.43 13.41 18.69
N PHE A 21 -10.64 13.00 19.03
CA PHE A 21 -10.94 11.62 19.50
C PHE A 21 -10.64 10.59 18.41
N SER A 22 -11.03 10.87 17.16
CA SER A 22 -10.70 10.03 16.00
C SER A 22 -9.20 9.88 15.76
N ARG A 23 -8.41 10.94 16.01
CA ARG A 23 -6.94 10.89 15.92
C ARG A 23 -6.29 10.06 17.03
N ILE A 24 -6.87 10.05 18.22
CA ILE A 24 -6.38 9.25 19.35
C ILE A 24 -6.69 7.76 19.12
N ILE A 25 -7.90 7.45 18.62
CA ILE A 25 -8.35 6.08 18.39
C ILE A 25 -7.72 5.47 17.13
N HIS A 26 -7.39 6.29 16.10
CA HIS A 26 -6.81 5.84 14.84
C HIS A 26 -5.52 6.61 14.51
N PRO A 27 -4.42 6.34 15.22
CA PRO A 27 -3.16 7.00 14.94
C PRO A 27 -2.76 6.75 13.48
N ARG A 28 -2.44 7.82 12.79
CA ARG A 28 -1.93 7.76 11.42
C ARG A 28 -0.45 7.43 11.45
N ARG A 29 -0.04 6.48 10.63
CA ARG A 29 1.37 6.15 10.37
C ARG A 29 1.61 6.35 8.89
N ILE A 30 2.37 7.37 8.56
CA ILE A 30 2.72 7.73 7.19
C ILE A 30 4.24 7.68 7.10
N PHE A 31 4.72 7.02 6.07
CA PHE A 31 6.11 7.04 5.71
C PHE A 31 6.24 7.33 4.23
N VAL A 32 7.14 8.24 3.90
CA VAL A 32 7.50 8.59 2.52
C VAL A 32 8.99 8.37 2.40
N ASN A 33 9.39 7.61 1.40
CA ASN A 33 10.81 7.43 1.09
C ASN A 33 11.45 8.80 0.80
N PRO A 34 12.58 9.14 1.41
CA PRO A 34 13.25 10.44 1.21
C PRO A 34 13.46 10.82 -0.26
N ALA A 35 13.65 9.83 -1.14
CA ALA A 35 13.78 10.04 -2.58
C ALA A 35 12.50 10.56 -3.28
N PHE A 36 11.37 10.61 -2.56
CA PHE A 36 10.05 11.03 -3.04
C PHE A 36 9.37 12.01 -2.09
N LYS A 37 10.16 12.83 -1.40
CA LYS A 37 9.65 13.81 -0.41
C LYS A 37 8.63 14.77 -1.00
N GLU A 38 8.69 15.05 -2.29
CA GLU A 38 7.74 15.89 -3.02
C GLU A 38 6.31 15.31 -3.03
N LEU A 39 6.16 14.00 -2.84
CA LEU A 39 4.87 13.32 -2.76
C LEU A 39 4.26 13.32 -1.34
N SER A 40 4.87 14.01 -0.38
CA SER A 40 4.42 14.00 1.03
C SER A 40 2.98 14.48 1.20
N SER A 41 2.58 15.54 0.50
CA SER A 41 1.20 16.06 0.54
C SER A 41 0.20 15.05 -0.02
N PHE A 42 0.53 14.40 -1.13
CA PHE A 42 -0.27 13.31 -1.69
C PHE A 42 -0.42 12.16 -0.70
N MET A 43 0.67 11.73 -0.07
CA MET A 43 0.67 10.63 0.91
C MET A 43 -0.17 10.97 2.16
N GLN A 44 -0.17 12.22 2.62
CA GLN A 44 -0.99 12.65 3.76
C GLN A 44 -2.48 12.60 3.48
N ALA A 45 -2.90 12.95 2.26
CA ALA A 45 -4.29 12.98 1.83
C ALA A 45 -4.71 11.71 1.05
N LEU A 46 -3.86 10.68 1.04
CA LEU A 46 -4.03 9.47 0.23
C LEU A 46 -5.41 8.80 0.31
N PRO A 47 -6.06 8.65 1.50
CA PRO A 47 -7.40 8.06 1.57
C PRO A 47 -8.46 8.86 0.81
N VAL A 48 -8.33 10.19 0.79
CA VAL A 48 -9.25 11.08 0.08
C VAL A 48 -9.04 10.94 -1.43
N PHE A 49 -7.80 11.01 -1.88
CA PHE A 49 -7.46 10.81 -3.30
C PHE A 49 -7.86 9.42 -3.78
N PHE A 50 -7.57 8.38 -3.00
CA PHE A 50 -7.91 7.01 -3.40
C PHE A 50 -9.42 6.80 -3.56
N LYS A 51 -10.25 7.48 -2.77
CA LYS A 51 -11.72 7.40 -2.89
C LYS A 51 -12.24 8.11 -4.14
N ASN A 52 -11.69 9.28 -4.46
CA ASN A 52 -12.27 10.22 -5.42
C ASN A 52 -11.56 10.25 -6.78
N GLU A 53 -10.31 9.75 -6.84
CA GLU A 53 -9.44 9.89 -8.00
C GLU A 53 -8.73 8.57 -8.32
N GLY A 54 -7.93 8.60 -9.39
CA GLY A 54 -7.12 7.49 -9.85
C GLY A 54 -7.90 6.48 -10.69
N THR A 55 -7.20 5.88 -11.65
CA THR A 55 -7.77 4.85 -12.54
C THR A 55 -7.65 3.49 -11.87
N THR A 56 -8.77 2.82 -11.63
CA THR A 56 -8.77 1.46 -11.08
C THR A 56 -8.24 0.49 -12.13
N ILE A 57 -7.12 -0.18 -11.83
CA ILE A 57 -6.49 -1.19 -12.68
C ILE A 57 -6.80 -2.62 -12.22
N TYR A 58 -7.14 -2.79 -10.96
CA TYR A 58 -7.56 -4.06 -10.39
C TYR A 58 -8.49 -3.86 -9.20
N LYS A 59 -9.56 -4.63 -9.13
CA LYS A 59 -10.51 -4.63 -8.02
C LYS A 59 -10.90 -6.05 -7.66
N GLY A 60 -10.49 -6.50 -6.48
CA GLY A 60 -10.78 -7.81 -5.93
C GLY A 60 -10.70 -7.74 -4.41
N ARG A 61 -10.02 -8.71 -3.76
CA ARG A 61 -9.74 -8.67 -2.33
C ARG A 61 -8.96 -7.41 -1.89
N ASN A 62 -8.12 -6.89 -2.77
CA ASN A 62 -7.46 -5.59 -2.63
C ASN A 62 -7.83 -4.76 -3.86
N GLU A 63 -7.65 -3.46 -3.78
CA GLU A 63 -7.87 -2.56 -4.91
C GLU A 63 -6.56 -1.87 -5.29
N LEU A 64 -6.25 -1.84 -6.58
CA LEU A 64 -5.10 -1.15 -7.14
C LEU A 64 -5.58 -0.02 -8.03
N LYS A 65 -5.04 1.17 -7.81
CA LYS A 65 -5.28 2.33 -8.67
C LYS A 65 -3.97 2.91 -9.17
N LEU A 66 -4.02 3.37 -10.42
CA LEU A 66 -2.99 4.17 -11.05
C LEU A 66 -3.24 5.65 -10.77
N PHE A 67 -2.20 6.35 -10.37
CA PHE A 67 -2.19 7.80 -10.19
C PHE A 67 -1.02 8.39 -10.95
N GLU A 68 -1.23 9.58 -11.48
CA GLU A 68 -0.16 10.40 -12.03
C GLU A 68 0.10 11.58 -11.09
N ARG A 69 1.30 11.66 -10.51
CA ARG A 69 1.68 12.72 -9.56
C ARG A 69 3.17 13.05 -9.71
N GLY A 70 3.46 14.36 -9.79
CA GLY A 70 4.83 14.83 -9.93
C GLY A 70 5.55 14.29 -11.17
N GLY A 71 4.84 14.13 -12.28
CA GLY A 71 5.37 13.56 -13.53
C GLY A 71 5.70 12.06 -13.44
N ARG A 72 5.14 11.34 -12.47
CA ARG A 72 5.40 9.91 -12.25
C ARG A 72 4.08 9.12 -12.18
N GLU A 73 4.09 7.93 -12.73
CA GLU A 73 3.02 6.96 -12.58
C GLU A 73 3.22 6.15 -11.28
N LEU A 74 2.22 6.20 -10.43
CA LEU A 74 2.19 5.56 -9.12
C LEU A 74 1.12 4.49 -9.08
N ILE A 75 1.46 3.33 -8.53
CA ILE A 75 0.48 2.30 -8.17
C ILE A 75 0.20 2.39 -6.68
N VAL A 76 -1.05 2.62 -6.36
CA VAL A 76 -1.55 2.62 -4.98
C VAL A 76 -2.35 1.35 -4.74
N LYS A 77 -1.86 0.52 -3.84
CA LYS A 77 -2.53 -0.72 -3.40
C LYS A 77 -3.22 -0.49 -2.07
N SER A 78 -4.55 -0.53 -2.09
CA SER A 78 -5.40 -0.52 -0.90
C SER A 78 -5.62 -1.94 -0.41
N TYR A 79 -5.36 -2.18 0.88
CA TYR A 79 -5.59 -3.48 1.49
C TYR A 79 -6.95 -3.51 2.18
N GLN A 80 -7.73 -4.54 1.88
CA GLN A 80 -9.01 -4.77 2.56
C GLN A 80 -8.79 -4.90 4.07
N VAL A 81 -9.61 -4.17 4.81
CA VAL A 81 -9.69 -4.29 6.28
C VAL A 81 -10.35 -5.65 6.63
N PRO A 82 -9.73 -6.50 7.45
CA PRO A 82 -10.34 -7.77 7.85
C PRO A 82 -11.67 -7.57 8.56
N HIS A 83 -12.63 -8.50 8.39
CA HIS A 83 -13.88 -8.51 9.15
C HIS A 83 -13.61 -8.60 10.67
N LEU A 84 -14.54 -8.09 11.48
CA LEU A 84 -14.39 -7.93 12.94
C LEU A 84 -13.91 -9.21 13.67
N ILE A 85 -14.41 -10.37 13.29
CA ILE A 85 -14.06 -11.66 13.92
C ILE A 85 -12.57 -11.98 13.73
N ASN A 86 -12.02 -11.74 12.54
CA ASN A 86 -10.60 -11.94 12.26
C ASN A 86 -9.70 -10.85 12.88
N ARG A 87 -10.29 -9.71 13.27
CA ARG A 87 -9.55 -8.61 13.92
C ARG A 87 -9.03 -9.00 15.31
N ILE A 88 -9.81 -9.76 16.07
CA ILE A 88 -9.47 -10.19 17.43
C ILE A 88 -8.46 -11.34 17.39
N ALA A 89 -8.64 -12.32 16.50
CA ALA A 89 -7.76 -13.49 16.40
C ALA A 89 -6.36 -13.16 15.86
N TYR A 90 -6.21 -12.11 15.03
CA TYR A 90 -4.91 -11.64 14.51
C TYR A 90 -4.31 -10.50 15.32
N ASN A 91 -4.77 -10.34 16.56
CA ASN A 91 -4.41 -9.25 17.45
C ASN A 91 -3.01 -9.42 18.05
N SER A 92 -2.03 -9.33 17.22
CA SER A 92 -0.66 -9.27 17.67
C SER A 92 -0.02 -8.03 17.08
N PHE A 93 0.89 -7.42 17.76
CA PHE A 93 1.81 -6.32 17.45
C PHE A 93 2.35 -6.26 16.00
N ARG A 94 1.61 -6.79 15.05
CA ARG A 94 2.00 -6.97 13.67
C ARG A 94 1.85 -5.66 12.89
N ALA A 95 2.91 -5.24 12.23
CA ALA A 95 2.91 -4.10 11.33
C ALA A 95 1.81 -4.23 10.24
N SER A 96 1.20 -3.12 9.83
CA SER A 96 0.19 -3.10 8.77
C SER A 96 0.69 -3.79 7.49
N LYS A 97 -0.23 -4.31 6.68
CA LYS A 97 0.12 -4.94 5.40
C LYS A 97 0.93 -3.98 4.53
N ALA A 98 0.53 -2.70 4.46
CA ALA A 98 1.23 -1.68 3.69
C ALA A 98 2.68 -1.46 4.16
N ARG A 99 2.90 -1.34 5.48
CA ARG A 99 4.25 -1.21 6.04
C ARG A 99 5.12 -2.43 5.72
N ARG A 100 4.55 -3.63 5.81
CA ARG A 100 5.28 -4.86 5.45
C ARG A 100 5.64 -4.90 3.98
N SER A 101 4.70 -4.55 3.08
CA SER A 101 4.96 -4.48 1.65
C SER A 101 6.08 -3.49 1.32
N TYR A 102 6.07 -2.31 1.96
CA TYR A 102 7.16 -1.35 1.82
C TYR A 102 8.51 -1.96 2.23
N ARG A 103 8.58 -2.55 3.42
CA ARG A 103 9.83 -3.16 3.93
C ARG A 103 10.34 -4.30 3.05
N TYR A 104 9.45 -5.16 2.58
CA TYR A 104 9.83 -6.25 1.67
C TYR A 104 10.31 -5.73 0.32
N ALA A 105 9.65 -4.71 -0.24
CA ALA A 105 10.13 -4.09 -1.48
C ALA A 105 11.54 -3.50 -1.32
N GLU A 106 11.80 -2.78 -0.22
CA GLU A 106 13.16 -2.27 0.07
C GLU A 106 14.18 -3.41 0.25
N MET A 107 13.82 -4.46 0.99
CA MET A 107 14.70 -5.61 1.20
C MET A 107 15.04 -6.31 -0.12
N LEU A 108 14.06 -6.55 -0.98
CA LEU A 108 14.27 -7.16 -2.29
C LEU A 108 15.22 -6.32 -3.15
N ARG A 109 15.06 -5.00 -3.13
CA ARG A 109 15.95 -4.09 -3.86
C ARG A 109 17.39 -4.14 -3.33
N GLN A 110 17.57 -4.24 -2.01
CA GLN A 110 18.89 -4.33 -1.40
C GLN A 110 19.68 -5.59 -1.80
N ILE A 111 18.98 -6.69 -2.03
CA ILE A 111 19.58 -7.95 -2.50
C ILE A 111 19.60 -8.09 -4.02
N GLY A 112 19.30 -7.00 -4.76
CA GLY A 112 19.36 -6.99 -6.23
C GLY A 112 18.18 -7.63 -6.94
N VAL A 113 17.11 -7.97 -6.22
CA VAL A 113 15.88 -8.51 -6.83
C VAL A 113 15.00 -7.39 -7.34
N GLY A 114 14.64 -7.44 -8.63
CA GLY A 114 13.79 -6.46 -9.29
C GLY A 114 12.40 -6.39 -8.64
N THR A 115 12.00 -5.19 -8.24
CA THR A 115 10.65 -4.90 -7.72
C THR A 115 10.32 -3.43 -7.96
N PRO A 116 9.04 -3.07 -8.16
CA PRO A 116 8.65 -1.67 -8.29
C PRO A 116 9.18 -0.83 -7.14
N LYS A 117 9.81 0.31 -7.45
CA LYS A 117 10.45 1.16 -6.45
C LYS A 117 9.41 1.66 -5.43
N PRO A 118 9.56 1.35 -4.12
CA PRO A 118 8.59 1.75 -3.12
C PRO A 118 8.70 3.24 -2.81
N VAL A 119 7.55 3.92 -2.87
CA VAL A 119 7.41 5.35 -2.57
C VAL A 119 7.11 5.56 -1.10
N GLY A 120 6.22 4.73 -0.54
CA GLY A 120 5.85 4.87 0.86
C GLY A 120 4.64 4.03 1.25
N PHE A 121 4.19 4.25 2.48
CA PHE A 121 2.95 3.64 2.96
C PHE A 121 2.17 4.60 3.85
N TYR A 122 0.86 4.40 3.87
CA TYR A 122 -0.08 5.04 4.78
C TYR A 122 -0.84 3.95 5.54
N SER A 123 -1.03 4.12 6.83
CA SER A 123 -1.91 3.24 7.60
C SER A 123 -2.57 4.00 8.75
N THR A 124 -3.81 3.63 9.05
CA THR A 124 -4.53 4.06 10.24
C THR A 124 -4.90 2.84 11.08
N GLY A 125 -5.20 3.07 12.34
CA GLY A 125 -5.63 2.04 13.26
C GLY A 125 -4.71 1.89 14.46
N THR A 126 -5.28 1.36 15.54
CA THR A 126 -4.57 0.98 16.75
C THR A 126 -4.12 -0.48 16.67
N TRP A 127 -3.43 -0.95 17.72
CA TRP A 127 -3.14 -2.37 17.92
C TRP A 127 -4.43 -3.23 18.00
N LEU A 128 -5.58 -2.64 18.38
CA LEU A 128 -6.87 -3.30 18.53
C LEU A 128 -7.76 -3.17 17.27
N LEU A 129 -7.61 -2.08 16.49
CA LEU A 129 -8.50 -1.77 15.37
C LEU A 129 -7.67 -1.46 14.10
N PHE A 130 -7.70 -2.38 13.15
CA PHE A 130 -7.12 -2.13 11.83
C PHE A 130 -7.96 -1.09 11.07
N GLY A 131 -7.31 -0.03 10.62
CA GLY A 131 -7.87 0.96 9.72
C GLY A 131 -7.44 0.76 8.27
N SER A 132 -7.60 1.80 7.47
CA SER A 132 -7.15 1.83 6.07
C SER A 132 -5.64 1.66 5.97
N SER A 133 -5.19 0.95 4.95
CA SER A 133 -3.78 0.63 4.74
C SER A 133 -3.46 0.65 3.25
N TYR A 134 -2.54 1.55 2.84
CA TYR A 134 -2.15 1.77 1.45
C TYR A 134 -0.64 1.65 1.30
N PHE A 135 -0.21 0.91 0.29
CA PHE A 135 1.17 0.86 -0.16
C PHE A 135 1.28 1.56 -1.50
N VAL A 136 2.29 2.40 -1.67
CA VAL A 136 2.54 3.16 -2.89
C VAL A 136 3.90 2.78 -3.45
N SER A 137 3.93 2.45 -4.74
CA SER A 137 5.15 2.22 -5.51
C SER A 137 5.09 2.96 -6.84
N LEU A 138 6.23 3.11 -7.50
CA LEU A 138 6.23 3.45 -8.92
C LEU A 138 5.54 2.33 -9.71
N LYS A 139 4.94 2.67 -10.84
CA LYS A 139 4.46 1.68 -11.81
C LYS A 139 5.65 0.90 -12.36
N SER A 140 5.48 -0.40 -12.54
CA SER A 140 6.46 -1.24 -13.23
C SER A 140 6.39 -1.00 -14.73
N GLU A 141 7.53 -0.93 -15.35
CA GLU A 141 7.66 -0.86 -16.81
C GLU A 141 7.70 -2.25 -17.46
N CYS A 142 7.62 -3.33 -16.65
CA CYS A 142 7.62 -4.69 -17.18
C CYS A 142 6.38 -4.92 -18.03
N PRO A 143 6.53 -5.26 -19.33
CA PRO A 143 5.40 -5.43 -20.26
C PRO A 143 4.64 -6.73 -20.02
N TYR A 144 5.27 -7.72 -19.40
CA TYR A 144 4.72 -9.07 -19.19
C TYR A 144 4.71 -9.47 -17.73
N THR A 145 3.76 -10.30 -17.38
CA THR A 145 3.66 -10.99 -16.08
C THR A 145 4.08 -12.46 -16.21
N TYR A 146 4.28 -13.13 -15.09
CA TYR A 146 4.54 -14.56 -15.10
C TYR A 146 3.35 -15.37 -15.69
N ARG A 147 2.13 -14.85 -15.57
CA ARG A 147 0.95 -15.46 -16.20
C ARG A 147 1.03 -15.43 -17.71
N ASP A 148 1.47 -14.31 -18.29
CA ASP A 148 1.65 -14.19 -19.73
C ASP A 148 2.69 -15.20 -20.20
N PHE A 149 3.80 -15.34 -19.45
CA PHE A 149 4.83 -16.33 -19.73
C PHE A 149 4.30 -17.78 -19.65
N ALA A 150 3.37 -18.09 -18.75
CA ALA A 150 2.78 -19.42 -18.62
C ALA A 150 1.75 -19.76 -19.73
N THR A 151 1.23 -18.75 -20.45
CA THR A 151 0.15 -18.89 -21.43
C THR A 151 0.57 -18.59 -22.88
N HIS A 152 1.72 -17.97 -23.07
CA HIS A 152 2.24 -17.60 -24.39
C HIS A 152 3.66 -18.16 -24.59
N THR A 153 4.04 -18.34 -25.85
CA THR A 153 5.41 -18.68 -26.23
C THR A 153 6.22 -17.41 -26.45
N PHE A 154 7.40 -17.34 -25.89
CA PHE A 154 8.32 -16.22 -26.04
C PHE A 154 9.59 -16.67 -26.77
N GLU A 155 10.17 -15.79 -27.57
CA GLU A 155 11.37 -16.06 -28.36
C GLU A 155 12.55 -16.55 -27.49
N HIS A 156 12.78 -15.96 -26.32
CA HIS A 156 13.86 -16.31 -25.39
C HIS A 156 13.34 -17.01 -24.12
N GLN A 157 12.46 -18.00 -24.30
CA GLN A 157 11.79 -18.67 -23.19
C GLN A 157 12.77 -19.31 -22.20
N GLU A 158 13.83 -19.95 -22.69
CA GLU A 158 14.85 -20.58 -21.82
C GLU A 158 15.63 -19.55 -21.00
N GLU A 159 16.00 -18.42 -21.58
CA GLU A 159 16.70 -17.34 -20.87
C GLU A 159 15.83 -16.73 -19.78
N ILE A 160 14.53 -16.55 -20.05
CA ILE A 160 13.54 -16.09 -19.07
C ILE A 160 13.42 -17.08 -17.91
N LEU A 161 13.32 -18.39 -18.19
CA LEU A 161 13.28 -19.43 -17.15
C LEU A 161 14.54 -19.44 -16.30
N ARG A 162 15.71 -19.31 -16.92
CA ARG A 162 16.99 -19.20 -16.22
C ARG A 162 17.05 -17.95 -15.35
N ALA A 163 16.51 -16.82 -15.81
CA ALA A 163 16.42 -15.58 -15.02
C ALA A 163 15.49 -15.73 -13.80
N ILE A 164 14.34 -16.39 -13.96
CA ILE A 164 13.42 -16.73 -12.87
C ILE A 164 14.10 -17.65 -11.86
N ALA A 165 14.80 -18.70 -12.34
CA ALA A 165 15.53 -19.60 -11.47
C ALA A 165 16.64 -18.90 -10.67
N ARG A 166 17.44 -18.03 -11.31
CA ARG A 166 18.46 -17.21 -10.62
C ARG A 166 17.83 -16.29 -9.56
N THR A 167 16.73 -15.63 -9.89
CA THR A 167 16.01 -14.78 -8.92
C THR A 167 15.53 -15.61 -7.72
N THR A 168 14.99 -16.79 -7.97
CA THR A 168 14.55 -17.73 -6.91
C THR A 168 15.72 -18.18 -6.05
N ALA A 169 16.86 -18.56 -6.64
CA ALA A 169 18.07 -18.92 -5.93
C ALA A 169 18.55 -17.76 -5.03
N THR A 170 18.62 -16.52 -5.57
CA THR A 170 18.98 -15.34 -4.80
C THR A 170 18.07 -15.14 -3.58
N LEU A 171 16.76 -15.33 -3.74
CA LEU A 171 15.82 -15.25 -2.61
C LEU A 171 16.15 -16.29 -1.54
N HIS A 172 16.38 -17.54 -1.93
CA HIS A 172 16.68 -18.65 -1.02
C HIS A 172 18.01 -18.46 -0.31
N GLU A 173 19.05 -18.01 -0.99
CA GLU A 173 20.36 -17.67 -0.41
C GLU A 173 20.26 -16.61 0.68
N HIS A 174 19.29 -15.69 0.56
CA HIS A 174 18.99 -14.68 1.59
C HIS A 174 17.93 -15.12 2.61
N GLY A 175 17.58 -16.41 2.66
CA GLY A 175 16.59 -16.97 3.59
C GLY A 175 15.16 -16.51 3.33
N ILE A 176 14.85 -16.08 2.11
CA ILE A 176 13.53 -15.59 1.73
C ILE A 176 12.79 -16.68 0.96
N LEU A 177 11.66 -17.15 1.52
CA LEU A 177 10.76 -18.08 0.85
C LEU A 177 9.47 -17.37 0.41
N HIS A 178 9.19 -17.39 -0.89
CA HIS A 178 7.92 -16.91 -1.42
C HIS A 178 6.83 -17.96 -1.19
N LYS A 179 5.92 -17.73 -0.24
CA LYS A 179 4.91 -18.71 0.19
C LYS A 179 3.78 -18.96 -0.81
N ASP A 180 3.65 -18.11 -1.81
CA ASP A 180 2.59 -18.15 -2.82
C ASP A 180 3.23 -17.99 -4.22
N TYR A 181 4.13 -18.93 -4.51
CA TYR A 181 4.89 -18.95 -5.75
C TYR A 181 4.10 -19.69 -6.84
N SER A 182 3.20 -18.97 -7.46
CA SER A 182 2.31 -19.50 -8.50
C SER A 182 2.20 -18.57 -9.70
N ALA A 183 1.75 -19.06 -10.82
CA ALA A 183 1.57 -18.30 -12.06
C ALA A 183 0.56 -17.13 -11.94
N GLY A 184 -0.18 -17.06 -10.85
CA GLY A 184 -1.15 -16.00 -10.60
C GLY A 184 -0.60 -14.82 -9.77
N ASN A 185 0.66 -14.90 -9.33
CA ASN A 185 1.29 -13.91 -8.45
C ASN A 185 2.59 -13.35 -9.00
#